data_d1d973239d612c6edf21bd0ac8cb2b33
#
_entry.id   d1d973239d612c6edf21bd0ac8cb2b33
#
_cell.length_a   1.000
_cell.length_b   1.000
_cell.length_c   1.000
_cell.angle_alpha   90.00
_cell.angle_beta   90.00
_cell.angle_gamma   90.00
#
_symmetry.space_group_name_H-M   'P 1'
#
loop_
_entity.id
_entity.type
_entity.pdbx_description
1 polymer ?
#
loop_
_entity_poly.entity_id
_entity_poly.type
_entity_poly.pdbx_seq_one_letter_code
_entity_poly.pdbx_strand_id
1 'polypeptide(L)'
;MKVIKGDVNLEGLNFREIPEILKDVSIEGSLSLYSNNLRSLKNCPKKIIRHLNVANNRSLRSLVGGPEEVGAIDVHNCNLTSLEGFPKIVKSGNFLGGRVDVSGNKLTSLVGLPQELSELVIYNN
;
A
#
# COMPACT_ATOMS: atom_id res chain seq x y z
N MET A 1 -11.45 -12.26 13.54
CA MET A 1 -11.02 -11.31 12.51
C MET A 1 -12.24 -10.61 11.94
N LYS A 2 -12.17 -9.30 11.79
CA LYS A 2 -13.25 -8.51 11.18
C LYS A 2 -13.06 -8.45 9.68
N VAL A 3 -14.16 -8.43 8.95
CA VAL A 3 -14.16 -8.25 7.50
C VAL A 3 -14.98 -7.03 7.16
N ILE A 4 -14.41 -6.10 6.41
CA ILE A 4 -15.12 -4.98 5.82
C ILE A 4 -15.33 -5.32 4.35
N LYS A 5 -16.58 -5.42 3.93
CA LYS A 5 -16.90 -5.91 2.58
C LYS A 5 -16.74 -4.85 1.50
N GLY A 6 -16.89 -3.60 1.85
CA GLY A 6 -16.76 -2.50 0.90
C GLY A 6 -15.43 -1.77 1.02
N ASP A 7 -15.41 -0.54 0.54
CA ASP A 7 -14.23 0.31 0.56
C ASP A 7 -14.13 1.06 1.89
N VAL A 8 -12.90 1.40 2.25
CA VAL A 8 -12.60 2.26 3.40
C VAL A 8 -11.84 3.47 2.88
N ASN A 9 -12.40 4.66 3.09
CA ASN A 9 -11.79 5.90 2.63
C ASN A 9 -11.39 6.76 3.84
N LEU A 10 -10.09 6.93 4.02
CA LEU A 10 -9.51 7.73 5.10
C LEU A 10 -8.61 8.84 4.53
N GLU A 11 -8.95 9.35 3.34
CA GLU A 11 -8.15 10.37 2.68
C GLU A 11 -8.15 11.70 3.43
N GLY A 12 -6.98 12.34 3.47
CA GLY A 12 -6.85 13.72 3.92
C GLY A 12 -7.24 13.98 5.38
N LEU A 13 -7.10 12.99 6.24
CA LEU A 13 -7.49 13.10 7.66
C LEU A 13 -6.33 13.43 8.59
N ASN A 14 -5.16 13.71 8.01
CA ASN A 14 -3.97 14.05 8.78
C ASN A 14 -3.50 12.97 9.77
N PHE A 15 -3.76 11.71 9.44
CA PHE A 15 -3.28 10.60 10.25
C PHE A 15 -1.77 10.48 10.18
N ARG A 16 -1.13 10.32 11.31
CA ARG A 16 0.30 9.98 11.41
C ARG A 16 0.51 8.48 11.50
N GLU A 17 -0.52 7.77 11.94
CA GLU A 17 -0.56 6.32 12.02
C GLU A 17 -1.92 5.82 11.57
N ILE A 18 -1.95 4.61 11.00
CA ILE A 18 -3.21 3.96 10.66
C ILE A 18 -3.94 3.63 11.96
N PRO A 19 -5.26 3.90 12.05
CA PRO A 19 -6.02 3.57 13.26
C PRO A 19 -5.86 2.10 13.65
N GLU A 20 -5.60 1.88 14.94
CA GLU A 20 -5.34 0.53 15.46
C GLU A 20 -6.47 -0.45 15.21
N ILE A 21 -7.70 0.05 15.12
CA ILE A 21 -8.87 -0.80 14.87
C ILE A 21 -8.77 -1.57 13.55
N LEU A 22 -7.96 -1.11 12.60
CA LEU A 22 -7.79 -1.76 11.29
C LEU A 22 -6.77 -2.89 11.28
N LYS A 23 -6.01 -3.04 12.35
CA LYS A 23 -4.89 -3.97 12.40
C LYS A 23 -5.28 -5.44 12.13
N ASP A 24 -6.45 -5.87 12.62
CA ASP A 24 -6.91 -7.25 12.47
C ASP A 24 -8.11 -7.34 11.52
N VAL A 25 -8.17 -6.45 10.55
CA VAL A 25 -9.27 -6.36 9.59
C VAL A 25 -8.80 -6.89 8.24
N SER A 26 -9.68 -7.58 7.54
CA SER A 26 -9.52 -7.89 6.11
C SER A 26 -10.50 -7.01 5.34
N ILE A 27 -10.03 -6.33 4.30
CA ILE A 27 -10.86 -5.46 3.48
C ILE A 27 -11.10 -6.12 2.13
N GLU A 28 -12.36 -6.37 1.80
CA GLU A 28 -12.73 -6.95 0.52
C GLU A 28 -12.80 -5.93 -0.61
N GLY A 29 -12.88 -4.64 -0.26
CA GLY A 29 -12.79 -3.53 -1.19
C GLY A 29 -11.41 -2.92 -1.23
N SER A 30 -11.36 -1.60 -1.41
CA SER A 30 -10.15 -0.81 -1.45
C SER A 30 -9.96 -0.05 -0.13
N LEU A 31 -8.72 0.25 0.20
CA LEU A 31 -8.36 1.13 1.31
C LEU A 31 -7.62 2.33 0.76
N SER A 32 -8.14 3.52 1.01
CA SER A 32 -7.42 4.74 0.67
C SER A 32 -6.96 5.46 1.92
N LEU A 33 -5.66 5.69 1.98
CA LEU A 33 -4.96 6.48 2.99
C LEU A 33 -4.25 7.67 2.33
N TYR A 34 -4.72 8.05 1.16
CA TYR A 34 -4.16 9.11 0.34
C TYR A 34 -4.06 10.42 1.10
N SER A 35 -2.95 11.11 0.94
CA SER A 35 -2.75 12.45 1.50
C SER A 35 -2.95 12.53 3.02
N ASN A 36 -2.29 11.65 3.74
CA ASN A 36 -2.15 11.73 5.18
C ASN A 36 -0.69 12.10 5.54
N ASN A 37 -0.31 11.94 6.77
CA ASN A 37 1.04 12.16 7.26
C ASN A 37 1.63 10.89 7.86
N LEU A 38 1.35 9.75 7.24
CA LEU A 38 1.79 8.47 7.74
C LEU A 38 3.32 8.39 7.77
N ARG A 39 3.84 7.86 8.86
CA ARG A 39 5.27 7.62 9.06
C ARG A 39 5.63 6.15 8.86
N SER A 40 4.64 5.27 8.96
CA SER A 40 4.78 3.83 8.78
C SER A 40 3.43 3.25 8.37
N LEU A 41 3.42 1.96 8.02
CA LEU A 41 2.19 1.24 7.76
C LEU A 41 1.78 0.33 8.94
N LYS A 42 2.28 0.61 10.12
CA LYS A 42 1.84 -0.08 11.33
C LYS A 42 0.31 -0.03 11.42
N ASN A 43 -0.31 -1.12 11.83
CA ASN A 43 -1.76 -1.29 11.92
C ASN A 43 -2.49 -1.43 10.59
N CYS A 44 -1.76 -1.52 9.47
CA CYS A 44 -2.40 -1.75 8.19
C CYS A 44 -3.06 -3.15 8.17
N PRO A 45 -4.27 -3.27 7.59
CA PRO A 45 -4.85 -4.59 7.35
C PRO A 45 -3.88 -5.48 6.57
N LYS A 46 -3.89 -6.77 6.87
CA LYS A 46 -2.97 -7.72 6.23
C LYS A 46 -3.40 -8.09 4.82
N LYS A 47 -4.69 -7.94 4.53
CA LYS A 47 -5.23 -8.28 3.22
C LYS A 47 -6.21 -7.22 2.75
N ILE A 48 -5.97 -6.70 1.56
CA ILE A 48 -6.84 -5.74 0.88
C ILE A 48 -7.07 -6.30 -0.51
N ILE A 49 -8.31 -6.73 -0.78
CA ILE A 49 -8.62 -7.47 -2.02
C ILE A 49 -8.45 -6.60 -3.25
N ARG A 50 -8.81 -5.31 -3.15
CA ARG A 50 -8.73 -4.42 -4.29
C ARG A 50 -7.50 -3.53 -4.18
N HIS A 51 -7.66 -2.27 -4.07
CA HIS A 51 -6.58 -1.31 -4.21
C HIS A 51 -6.18 -0.70 -2.86
N LEU A 52 -4.89 -0.68 -2.57
CA LEU A 52 -4.33 0.09 -1.47
C LEU A 52 -3.69 1.36 -2.03
N ASN A 53 -4.19 2.52 -1.61
CA ASN A 53 -3.62 3.80 -1.98
C ASN A 53 -3.03 4.49 -0.74
N VAL A 54 -1.71 4.59 -0.67
CA VAL A 54 -1.01 5.35 0.36
C VAL A 54 -0.19 6.49 -0.24
N ALA A 55 -0.55 6.92 -1.43
CA ALA A 55 0.16 7.98 -2.13
C ALA A 55 0.09 9.30 -1.36
N ASN A 56 1.05 10.17 -1.64
CA ASN A 56 1.16 11.49 -1.01
C ASN A 56 1.25 11.45 0.50
N ASN A 57 1.94 10.46 1.03
CA ASN A 57 2.36 10.42 2.44
C ASN A 57 3.87 10.67 2.48
N ARG A 58 4.26 11.94 2.50
CA ARG A 58 5.67 12.33 2.29
C ARG A 58 6.58 12.04 3.48
N SER A 59 6.02 11.62 4.60
CA SER A 59 6.81 11.15 5.75
C SER A 59 6.99 9.64 5.77
N LEU A 60 6.40 8.92 4.79
CA LEU A 60 6.48 7.47 4.71
C LEU A 60 7.78 7.06 4.04
N ARG A 61 8.68 6.46 4.81
CA ARG A 61 10.01 6.07 4.36
C ARG A 61 10.17 4.57 4.13
N SER A 62 9.22 3.79 4.61
CA SER A 62 9.26 2.33 4.54
C SER A 62 7.85 1.78 4.50
N LEU A 63 7.69 0.61 3.89
CA LEU A 63 6.43 -0.11 3.83
C LEU A 63 6.32 -1.20 4.90
N VAL A 64 7.28 -1.28 5.80
CA VAL A 64 7.27 -2.26 6.90
C VAL A 64 5.99 -2.08 7.72
N GLY A 65 5.34 -3.19 8.06
CA GLY A 65 4.06 -3.20 8.76
C GLY A 65 2.86 -3.21 7.83
N GLY A 66 3.08 -3.09 6.52
CA GLY A 66 2.01 -3.08 5.53
C GLY A 66 1.38 -4.44 5.28
N PRO A 67 0.46 -4.50 4.31
CA PRO A 67 -0.26 -5.74 4.02
C PRO A 67 0.64 -6.79 3.40
N GLU A 68 0.24 -8.04 3.53
CA GLU A 68 0.91 -9.16 2.87
C GLU A 68 0.35 -9.38 1.47
N GLU A 69 -0.93 -9.09 1.27
CA GLU A 69 -1.61 -9.30 -0.01
C GLU A 69 -2.49 -8.10 -0.35
N VAL A 70 -2.35 -7.62 -1.57
CA VAL A 70 -3.18 -6.54 -2.12
C VAL A 70 -3.57 -6.87 -3.56
N GLY A 71 -4.66 -6.26 -4.06
CA GLY A 71 -5.02 -6.34 -5.47
C GLY A 71 -4.15 -5.43 -6.34
N ALA A 72 -3.94 -4.22 -5.91
CA ALA A 72 -3.05 -3.25 -6.53
C ALA A 72 -2.56 -2.31 -5.43
N ILE A 73 -1.43 -1.64 -5.66
CA ILE A 73 -0.88 -0.74 -4.67
C ILE A 73 -0.33 0.51 -5.34
N ASP A 74 -0.63 1.65 -4.73
CA ASP A 74 -0.13 2.95 -5.14
C ASP A 74 0.56 3.61 -3.95
N VAL A 75 1.86 3.82 -4.08
CA VAL A 75 2.68 4.50 -3.07
C VAL A 75 3.44 5.68 -3.71
N HIS A 76 2.87 6.28 -4.75
CA HIS A 76 3.55 7.40 -5.41
C HIS A 76 3.69 8.60 -4.48
N ASN A 77 4.72 9.39 -4.72
CA ASN A 77 4.98 10.62 -3.97
C ASN A 77 5.03 10.43 -2.45
N CYS A 78 5.65 9.34 -2.02
CA CYS A 78 6.07 9.16 -0.64
C CYS A 78 7.56 9.53 -0.53
N ASN A 79 8.26 8.96 0.40
CA ASN A 79 9.68 9.22 0.60
C ASN A 79 10.44 7.90 0.78
N LEU A 80 10.01 6.88 0.02
CA LEU A 80 10.58 5.54 0.12
C LEU A 80 11.99 5.52 -0.44
N THR A 81 12.91 4.90 0.30
CA THR A 81 14.28 4.67 -0.15
C THR A 81 14.50 3.21 -0.55
N SER A 82 13.60 2.33 -0.17
CA SER A 82 13.62 0.91 -0.53
C SER A 82 12.20 0.37 -0.57
N LEU A 83 12.03 -0.85 -1.04
CA LEU A 83 10.75 -1.54 -1.04
C LEU A 83 10.66 -2.56 0.10
N GLU A 84 11.44 -2.40 1.15
CA GLU A 84 11.33 -3.24 2.34
C GLU A 84 9.90 -3.17 2.89
N GLY A 85 9.30 -4.32 3.16
CA GLY A 85 7.92 -4.40 3.61
C GLY A 85 6.88 -4.40 2.49
N PHE A 86 7.29 -4.39 1.22
CA PHE A 86 6.38 -4.46 0.09
C PHE A 86 5.52 -5.73 0.17
N PRO A 87 4.24 -5.69 -0.22
CA PRO A 87 3.39 -6.87 -0.21
C PRO A 87 4.01 -8.04 -1.00
N LYS A 88 3.93 -9.22 -0.43
CA LYS A 88 4.46 -10.43 -1.10
C LYS A 88 3.61 -10.86 -2.28
N ILE A 89 2.33 -10.55 -2.22
CA ILE A 89 1.36 -10.94 -3.24
C ILE A 89 0.60 -9.71 -3.71
N VAL A 90 0.69 -9.42 -5.00
CA VAL A 90 -0.13 -8.39 -5.66
C VAL A 90 -0.96 -9.11 -6.70
N LYS A 91 -2.25 -9.29 -6.41
CA LYS A 91 -3.12 -10.15 -7.21
C LYS A 91 -4.55 -9.61 -7.21
N SER A 92 -5.10 -9.38 -8.38
CA SER A 92 -6.46 -8.87 -8.55
C SER A 92 -7.37 -9.96 -9.11
N GLY A 93 -8.19 -10.58 -8.24
CA GLY A 93 -9.12 -11.62 -8.63
C GLY A 93 -8.41 -12.80 -9.28
N ASN A 94 -8.84 -13.18 -10.48
CA ASN A 94 -8.24 -14.27 -11.26
C ASN A 94 -7.10 -13.79 -12.16
N PHE A 95 -6.77 -12.49 -12.13
CA PHE A 95 -5.69 -11.93 -12.93
C PHE A 95 -4.36 -12.09 -12.23
N LEU A 96 -3.34 -12.48 -12.97
CA LEU A 96 -1.99 -12.60 -12.45
C LEU A 96 -1.40 -11.22 -12.23
N GLY A 97 -0.99 -10.96 -11.00
CA GLY A 97 -0.42 -9.70 -10.61
C GLY A 97 -1.43 -8.56 -10.63
N GLY A 98 -1.06 -7.46 -10.05
CA GLY A 98 -1.82 -6.23 -10.03
C GLY A 98 -0.93 -5.07 -10.46
N ARG A 99 -1.52 -3.88 -10.50
CA ARG A 99 -0.79 -2.67 -10.82
C ARG A 99 -0.03 -2.18 -9.59
N VAL A 100 1.24 -1.80 -9.81
CA VAL A 100 2.09 -1.24 -8.77
C VAL A 100 2.59 0.13 -9.24
N ASP A 101 2.37 1.17 -8.45
CA ASP A 101 2.90 2.50 -8.71
C ASP A 101 3.80 2.91 -7.55
N VAL A 102 5.10 2.99 -7.82
CA VAL A 102 6.11 3.43 -6.86
C VAL A 102 6.83 4.69 -7.34
N SER A 103 6.21 5.42 -8.26
CA SER A 103 6.79 6.64 -8.82
C SER A 103 6.94 7.74 -7.77
N GLY A 104 7.80 8.72 -8.05
CA GLY A 104 7.95 9.88 -7.18
C GLY A 104 8.53 9.57 -5.80
N ASN A 105 9.30 8.53 -5.67
CA ASN A 105 10.00 8.18 -4.44
C ASN A 105 11.52 8.42 -4.59
N LYS A 106 12.32 7.81 -3.76
CA LYS A 106 13.77 7.92 -3.77
C LYS A 106 14.42 6.53 -3.83
N LEU A 107 13.81 5.63 -4.61
CA LEU A 107 14.26 4.26 -4.73
C LEU A 107 15.56 4.18 -5.52
N THR A 108 16.49 3.38 -5.05
CA THR A 108 17.72 3.04 -5.74
C THR A 108 17.75 1.58 -6.18
N SER A 109 16.73 0.82 -5.84
CA SER A 109 16.61 -0.61 -6.13
C SER A 109 15.15 -1.00 -6.17
N LEU A 110 14.84 -2.06 -6.92
CA LEU A 110 13.52 -2.66 -6.98
C LEU A 110 13.48 -4.02 -6.27
N VAL A 111 14.49 -4.32 -5.47
CA VAL A 111 14.48 -5.54 -4.66
C VAL A 111 13.27 -5.49 -3.72
N GLY A 112 12.51 -6.58 -3.68
CA GLY A 112 11.29 -6.69 -2.87
C GLY A 112 10.01 -6.76 -3.68
N LEU A 113 10.05 -6.43 -4.98
CA LEU A 113 8.87 -6.60 -5.82
C LEU A 113 8.53 -8.09 -5.96
N PRO A 114 7.22 -8.44 -6.02
CA PRO A 114 6.82 -9.81 -6.33
C PRO A 114 7.23 -10.20 -7.76
N GLN A 115 7.23 -11.51 -8.04
CA GLN A 115 7.66 -12.02 -9.34
C GLN A 115 6.68 -11.69 -10.47
N GLU A 116 5.40 -11.50 -10.15
CA GLU A 116 4.38 -11.24 -11.14
C GLU A 116 3.65 -9.94 -10.85
N LEU A 117 3.62 -9.06 -11.83
CA LEU A 117 2.89 -7.80 -11.81
C LEU A 117 2.24 -7.60 -13.17
N SER A 118 1.06 -6.98 -13.20
CA SER A 118 0.41 -6.62 -14.46
C SER A 118 0.96 -5.30 -15.02
N GLU A 119 1.37 -4.39 -14.14
CA GLU A 119 1.87 -3.08 -14.55
C GLU A 119 2.75 -2.52 -13.45
N LEU A 120 3.86 -1.90 -13.84
CA LEU A 120 4.77 -1.25 -12.92
C LEU A 120 5.05 0.17 -13.39
N VAL A 121 4.79 1.14 -12.51
CA VAL A 121 5.04 2.57 -12.75
C VAL A 121 6.12 3.02 -11.77
N ILE A 122 7.28 3.47 -12.29
CA ILE A 122 8.47 3.75 -11.47
C ILE A 122 9.19 5.05 -11.79
N TYR A 123 8.61 5.93 -12.57
CA TYR A 123 9.30 7.16 -12.96
C TYR A 123 9.55 8.09 -11.76
N ASN A 124 10.49 9.02 -11.93
CA ASN A 124 10.85 10.03 -10.91
C ASN A 124 11.32 9.41 -9.58
N ASN A 125 12.24 8.47 -9.69
CA ASN A 125 12.93 7.94 -8.52
C ASN A 125 14.40 8.33 -8.50
#